data_2bcdb7982da09f7b053d1a48ffafec70
#
_entry.id   2bcdb7982da09f7b053d1a48ffafec70
#
_cell.length_a   1.000
_cell.length_b   1.000
_cell.length_c   1.000
_cell.angle_alpha   90.00
_cell.angle_beta   90.00
_cell.angle_gamma   90.00
#
_symmetry.space_group_name_H-M   'P 1'
#
loop_
_entity.id
_entity.type
_entity.pdbx_description
1 polymer ?
#
loop_
_entity_poly.entity_id
_entity_poly.type
_entity_poly.pdbx_seq_one_letter_code
_entity_poly.pdbx_strand_id
1 'polypeptide(L)'
;MDKYLGNKKSIVENIEQLMIKKKIRAGIFFDAFTGTTNVAQYFKQRGFDIITSDSNSFSKVLSDAYIVNNSFPKFEKLIGKIDCSLETEKSLIIIEEMIDKTAQKIISDKIFQMDYLQVSDFVREIRPLAKVIYYLNCLSIEKPSEDQLFFYNYYSIYGENSIYTSQRGTKGKRNYFSKENAIKLGVILRQITDWFNDGLIENNELNILLTAVIEEVTLVANVAGTFHDFNREKLYPNALNSMKLRIPLLNISNRNGNYYSFKGDTNLLYKLEEYKTIVNENNEIEVLYIDPPYNFRQYSDYYHLLNFIAEYPWIPNLKIYGERLEYVRGQNMQHSFKSQYCYKDSFQDSLTELISNTPCKHVIISYYDENNHWSHGKKKVSYDGRDSVVAALENSIGINYFEKEPYSVKRLNYQSRKGENKKNIDELFFYGRKDL
;
A
#
# COMPACT_ATOMS: atom_id res chain seq x y z
N MET A 1 2.26 -6.96 0.63
CA MET A 1 3.47 -6.31 0.04
C MET A 1 4.63 -6.31 1.04
N ASP A 2 5.53 -7.29 0.97
CA ASP A 2 6.60 -7.44 1.99
C ASP A 2 7.79 -6.49 1.80
N LYS A 3 7.96 -5.94 0.59
CA LYS A 3 9.09 -5.06 0.23
C LYS A 3 8.81 -3.55 0.37
N TYR A 4 7.76 -3.16 1.07
CA TYR A 4 7.43 -1.75 1.27
C TYR A 4 8.30 -1.12 2.37
N LEU A 5 8.79 0.12 2.12
CA LEU A 5 9.54 0.88 3.11
C LEU A 5 8.64 1.22 4.31
N GLY A 6 9.08 0.90 5.51
CA GLY A 6 8.29 1.19 6.71
C GLY A 6 7.20 0.16 7.02
N ASN A 7 7.14 -0.98 6.31
CA ASN A 7 6.17 -2.04 6.62
C ASN A 7 6.24 -2.45 8.10
N LYS A 8 5.11 -2.33 8.81
CA LYS A 8 4.99 -2.60 10.26
C LYS A 8 4.50 -4.01 10.60
N LYS A 9 4.31 -4.88 9.60
CA LYS A 9 3.77 -6.25 9.82
C LYS A 9 4.53 -7.04 10.90
N SER A 10 5.84 -6.83 11.03
CA SER A 10 6.66 -7.53 12.01
C SER A 10 6.46 -7.06 13.45
N ILE A 11 5.91 -5.87 13.66
CA ILE A 11 5.80 -5.21 14.98
C ILE A 11 4.36 -4.80 15.36
N VAL A 12 3.35 -5.20 14.59
CA VAL A 12 1.93 -4.84 14.89
C VAL A 12 1.48 -5.36 16.25
N GLU A 13 1.97 -6.53 16.69
CA GLU A 13 1.69 -7.10 18.01
C GLU A 13 2.23 -6.22 19.14
N ASN A 14 3.34 -5.50 18.92
CA ASN A 14 3.87 -4.56 19.91
C ASN A 14 2.99 -3.32 20.04
N ILE A 15 2.36 -2.87 18.93
CA ILE A 15 1.35 -1.80 18.98
C ILE A 15 0.15 -2.26 19.81
N GLU A 16 -0.34 -3.49 19.58
CA GLU A 16 -1.43 -4.07 20.36
C GLU A 16 -1.07 -4.17 21.85
N GLN A 17 0.12 -4.65 22.20
CA GLN A 17 0.60 -4.73 23.59
C GLN A 17 0.62 -3.35 24.26
N LEU A 18 1.07 -2.31 23.54
CA LEU A 18 1.00 -0.94 24.05
C LEU A 18 -0.45 -0.53 24.31
N MET A 19 -1.35 -0.79 23.37
CA MET A 19 -2.78 -0.47 23.51
C MET A 19 -3.40 -1.21 24.71
N ILE A 20 -3.12 -2.50 24.88
CA ILE A 20 -3.60 -3.29 26.04
C ILE A 20 -3.09 -2.68 27.36
N LYS A 21 -1.80 -2.30 27.43
CA LYS A 21 -1.22 -1.62 28.59
C LYS A 21 -1.92 -0.30 28.92
N LYS A 22 -2.39 0.40 27.88
CA LYS A 22 -3.18 1.64 28.01
C LYS A 22 -4.69 1.39 28.17
N LYS A 23 -5.12 0.13 28.30
CA LYS A 23 -6.52 -0.31 28.45
C LYS A 23 -7.41 0.00 27.25
N ILE A 24 -6.83 0.17 26.06
CA ILE A 24 -7.54 0.42 24.80
C ILE A 24 -7.90 -0.94 24.20
N ARG A 25 -9.20 -1.21 23.98
CA ARG A 25 -9.67 -2.54 23.55
C ARG A 25 -10.66 -2.52 22.39
N ALA A 26 -11.29 -1.40 22.11
CA ALA A 26 -12.32 -1.25 21.08
C ALA A 26 -12.46 0.23 20.69
N GLY A 27 -13.20 0.51 19.64
CA GLY A 27 -13.49 1.85 19.14
C GLY A 27 -12.97 2.05 17.73
N ILE A 28 -12.85 3.29 17.29
CA ILE A 28 -12.32 3.65 15.96
C ILE A 28 -10.80 3.73 16.04
N PHE A 29 -10.12 2.93 15.22
CA PHE A 29 -8.68 3.01 15.00
C PHE A 29 -8.41 3.75 13.67
N PHE A 30 -7.79 4.92 13.74
CA PHE A 30 -7.41 5.70 12.57
C PHE A 30 -5.94 5.52 12.25
N ASP A 31 -5.65 4.82 11.13
CA ASP A 31 -4.31 4.66 10.55
C ASP A 31 -4.07 5.80 9.57
N ALA A 32 -3.39 6.84 10.04
CA ALA A 32 -3.27 8.13 9.33
C ALA A 32 -2.29 8.10 8.15
N PHE A 33 -1.42 7.09 8.07
CA PHE A 33 -0.45 6.89 6.97
C PHE A 33 -0.37 5.41 6.62
N THR A 34 -1.48 4.89 6.09
CA THR A 34 -1.75 3.44 6.06
C THR A 34 -0.81 2.63 5.16
N GLY A 35 -0.20 3.24 4.14
CA GLY A 35 0.78 2.60 3.25
C GLY A 35 0.25 1.28 2.66
N THR A 36 0.74 0.16 3.19
CA THR A 36 0.34 -1.20 2.78
C THR A 36 -0.79 -1.79 3.61
N THR A 37 -1.45 -1.00 4.43
CA THR A 37 -2.63 -1.35 5.26
C THR A 37 -2.39 -2.42 6.35
N ASN A 38 -1.17 -2.89 6.57
CA ASN A 38 -0.93 -4.02 7.49
C ASN A 38 -1.37 -3.75 8.93
N VAL A 39 -1.19 -2.51 9.42
CA VAL A 39 -1.63 -2.11 10.77
C VAL A 39 -3.16 -2.06 10.82
N ALA A 40 -3.78 -1.39 9.88
CA ALA A 40 -5.23 -1.29 9.76
C ALA A 40 -5.89 -2.68 9.62
N GLN A 41 -5.33 -3.58 8.79
CA GLN A 41 -5.82 -4.95 8.64
C GLN A 41 -5.75 -5.74 9.95
N TYR A 42 -4.66 -5.57 10.70
CA TYR A 42 -4.47 -6.24 11.98
C TYR A 42 -5.56 -5.85 12.98
N PHE A 43 -5.84 -4.56 13.13
CA PHE A 43 -6.86 -4.06 14.07
C PHE A 43 -8.30 -4.29 13.59
N LYS A 44 -8.54 -4.34 12.27
CA LYS A 44 -9.81 -4.80 11.70
C LYS A 44 -10.17 -6.21 12.18
N GLN A 45 -9.22 -7.14 12.14
CA GLN A 45 -9.41 -8.52 12.61
C GLN A 45 -9.61 -8.61 14.14
N ARG A 46 -9.18 -7.60 14.90
CA ARG A 46 -9.38 -7.50 16.35
C ARG A 46 -10.64 -6.74 16.73
N GLY A 47 -11.47 -6.43 15.73
CA GLY A 47 -12.81 -5.87 15.96
C GLY A 47 -12.86 -4.36 16.19
N PHE A 48 -11.82 -3.62 15.77
CA PHE A 48 -11.89 -2.16 15.68
C PHE A 48 -12.65 -1.72 14.43
N ASP A 49 -13.37 -0.61 14.54
CA ASP A 49 -13.76 0.16 13.36
C ASP A 49 -12.54 0.87 12.82
N ILE A 50 -12.41 0.98 11.50
CA ILE A 50 -11.15 1.43 10.89
C ILE A 50 -11.38 2.64 9.99
N ILE A 51 -10.55 3.65 10.20
CA ILE A 51 -10.35 4.74 9.24
C ILE A 51 -8.91 4.63 8.73
N THR A 52 -8.72 4.75 7.42
CA THR A 52 -7.39 4.80 6.79
C THR A 52 -7.23 6.05 5.96
N SER A 53 -6.02 6.58 5.90
CA SER A 53 -5.66 7.68 5.00
C SER A 53 -4.27 7.49 4.42
N ASP A 54 -4.09 7.88 3.17
CA ASP A 54 -2.77 7.98 2.52
C ASP A 54 -2.85 8.92 1.30
N SER A 55 -1.75 9.56 0.97
CA SER A 55 -1.65 10.38 -0.24
C SER A 55 -1.46 9.57 -1.53
N ASN A 56 -1.07 8.30 -1.42
CA ASN A 56 -0.80 7.43 -2.55
C ASN A 56 -2.06 6.71 -3.04
N SER A 57 -2.29 6.73 -4.34
CA SER A 57 -3.44 6.05 -4.98
C SER A 57 -3.41 4.54 -4.78
N PHE A 58 -2.22 3.92 -4.82
CA PHE A 58 -2.12 2.48 -4.58
C PHE A 58 -2.50 2.11 -3.14
N SER A 59 -2.18 2.94 -2.14
CA SER A 59 -2.59 2.74 -0.76
C SER A 59 -4.12 2.82 -0.60
N LYS A 60 -4.77 3.74 -1.33
CA LYS A 60 -6.24 3.83 -1.37
C LYS A 60 -6.85 2.56 -1.96
N VAL A 61 -6.33 2.04 -3.08
CA VAL A 61 -6.79 0.79 -3.70
C VAL A 61 -6.63 -0.39 -2.72
N LEU A 62 -5.47 -0.50 -2.05
CA LEU A 62 -5.26 -1.53 -1.02
C LEU A 62 -6.22 -1.38 0.16
N SER A 63 -6.47 -0.13 0.61
CA SER A 63 -7.41 0.15 1.70
C SER A 63 -8.84 -0.22 1.30
N ASP A 64 -9.27 0.09 0.09
CA ASP A 64 -10.60 -0.29 -0.38
C ASP A 64 -10.75 -1.81 -0.46
N ALA A 65 -9.73 -2.52 -0.96
CA ALA A 65 -9.77 -3.98 -1.10
C ALA A 65 -9.68 -4.73 0.23
N TYR A 66 -8.85 -4.26 1.18
CA TYR A 66 -8.56 -4.99 2.41
C TYR A 66 -9.28 -4.46 3.64
N ILE A 67 -9.64 -3.17 3.64
CA ILE A 67 -10.25 -2.53 4.81
C ILE A 67 -11.73 -2.27 4.57
N VAL A 68 -12.07 -1.46 3.54
CA VAL A 68 -13.46 -1.09 3.26
C VAL A 68 -14.27 -2.29 2.80
N ASN A 69 -13.71 -3.09 1.91
CA ASN A 69 -14.34 -4.33 1.50
C ASN A 69 -14.43 -5.33 2.66
N ASN A 70 -15.63 -5.83 2.94
CA ASN A 70 -15.90 -6.84 3.95
C ASN A 70 -16.76 -7.99 3.43
N SER A 71 -16.66 -8.29 2.14
CA SER A 71 -17.36 -9.40 1.48
C SER A 71 -16.50 -10.02 0.39
N PHE A 72 -16.76 -11.29 0.09
CA PHE A 72 -16.11 -11.94 -1.06
C PHE A 72 -16.71 -11.43 -2.36
N PRO A 73 -15.88 -11.08 -3.37
CA PRO A 73 -16.36 -10.63 -4.67
C PRO A 73 -16.98 -11.79 -5.44
N LYS A 74 -18.15 -11.56 -6.03
CA LYS A 74 -18.90 -12.61 -6.73
C LYS A 74 -18.73 -12.57 -8.25
N PHE A 75 -18.37 -11.40 -8.80
CA PHE A 75 -18.21 -11.19 -10.24
C PHE A 75 -19.45 -11.65 -11.06
N GLU A 76 -20.67 -11.43 -10.55
CA GLU A 76 -21.92 -12.02 -11.07
C GLU A 76 -22.11 -11.77 -12.55
N LYS A 77 -21.82 -10.53 -13.03
CA LYS A 77 -21.96 -10.17 -14.45
C LYS A 77 -20.82 -10.69 -15.34
N LEU A 78 -19.67 -11.00 -14.74
CA LEU A 78 -18.46 -11.40 -15.48
C LEU A 78 -18.34 -12.92 -15.59
N ILE A 79 -18.62 -13.66 -14.50
CA ILE A 79 -18.36 -15.12 -14.42
C ILE A 79 -19.01 -15.86 -15.59
N GLY A 80 -20.28 -15.61 -15.90
CA GLY A 80 -20.98 -16.26 -17.03
C GLY A 80 -20.33 -16.02 -18.40
N LYS A 81 -19.55 -14.96 -18.54
CA LYS A 81 -18.85 -14.64 -19.81
C LYS A 81 -17.50 -15.33 -19.94
N ILE A 82 -16.84 -15.68 -18.82
CA ILE A 82 -15.50 -16.29 -18.81
C ILE A 82 -15.54 -17.81 -18.54
N ASP A 83 -16.63 -18.36 -17.98
CA ASP A 83 -16.73 -19.77 -17.56
C ASP A 83 -16.44 -20.76 -18.68
N CYS A 84 -16.92 -20.51 -19.90
CA CYS A 84 -16.70 -21.41 -21.06
C CYS A 84 -15.20 -21.70 -21.32
N SER A 85 -14.31 -20.77 -20.95
CA SER A 85 -12.87 -20.94 -21.11
C SER A 85 -12.20 -21.66 -19.94
N LEU A 86 -12.93 -21.90 -18.85
CA LEU A 86 -12.43 -22.42 -17.56
C LEU A 86 -12.88 -23.85 -17.25
N GLU A 87 -13.70 -24.46 -18.12
CA GLU A 87 -14.34 -25.77 -17.86
C GLU A 87 -13.44 -26.99 -18.16
N THR A 88 -12.15 -26.80 -18.44
CA THR A 88 -11.25 -27.94 -18.62
C THR A 88 -10.84 -28.51 -17.25
N GLU A 89 -10.69 -29.84 -17.16
CA GLU A 89 -10.18 -30.52 -15.96
C GLU A 89 -8.88 -29.88 -15.45
N LYS A 90 -7.97 -29.54 -16.37
CA LYS A 90 -6.70 -28.87 -16.06
C LYS A 90 -6.91 -27.50 -15.40
N SER A 91 -7.84 -26.71 -15.92
CA SER A 91 -8.16 -25.39 -15.37
C SER A 91 -8.70 -25.49 -13.95
N LEU A 92 -9.60 -26.44 -13.71
CA LEU A 92 -10.18 -26.68 -12.39
C LEU A 92 -9.12 -27.08 -11.36
N ILE A 93 -8.21 -28.00 -11.72
CA ILE A 93 -7.10 -28.40 -10.83
C ILE A 93 -6.24 -27.19 -10.45
N ILE A 94 -5.87 -26.33 -11.41
CA ILE A 94 -5.02 -25.15 -11.13
C ILE A 94 -5.76 -24.15 -10.23
N ILE A 95 -7.06 -23.94 -10.44
CA ILE A 95 -7.89 -23.05 -9.61
C ILE A 95 -7.93 -23.57 -8.17
N GLU A 96 -8.15 -24.87 -7.95
CA GLU A 96 -8.12 -25.48 -6.61
C GLU A 96 -6.75 -25.29 -5.94
N GLU A 97 -5.65 -25.57 -6.66
CA GLU A 97 -4.31 -25.33 -6.12
C GLU A 97 -4.06 -23.86 -5.72
N MET A 98 -4.61 -22.90 -6.48
CA MET A 98 -4.50 -21.48 -6.13
C MET A 98 -5.26 -21.16 -4.84
N ILE A 99 -6.46 -21.72 -4.67
CA ILE A 99 -7.29 -21.58 -3.48
C ILE A 99 -6.57 -22.17 -2.26
N ASP A 100 -6.08 -23.40 -2.36
CA ASP A 100 -5.39 -24.11 -1.29
C ASP A 100 -4.14 -23.37 -0.82
N LYS A 101 -3.32 -22.89 -1.76
CA LYS A 101 -2.13 -22.08 -1.46
C LYS A 101 -2.50 -20.76 -0.75
N THR A 102 -3.65 -20.19 -1.09
CA THR A 102 -4.14 -18.95 -0.46
C THR A 102 -4.64 -19.23 0.95
N ALA A 103 -5.39 -20.30 1.16
CA ALA A 103 -5.86 -20.75 2.47
C ALA A 103 -4.69 -21.04 3.43
N GLN A 104 -3.65 -21.75 2.95
CA GLN A 104 -2.44 -22.02 3.74
C GLN A 104 -1.73 -20.72 4.18
N LYS A 105 -1.68 -19.70 3.31
CA LYS A 105 -1.11 -18.40 3.66
C LYS A 105 -1.92 -17.67 4.73
N ILE A 106 -3.25 -17.70 4.63
CA ILE A 106 -4.13 -17.08 5.63
C ILE A 106 -3.91 -17.70 7.00
N ILE A 107 -3.86 -19.04 7.08
CA ILE A 107 -3.63 -19.77 8.33
C ILE A 107 -2.27 -19.42 8.95
N SER A 108 -1.24 -19.21 8.13
CA SER A 108 0.11 -18.90 8.59
C SER A 108 0.38 -17.39 8.84
N ASP A 109 -0.54 -16.52 8.45
CA ASP A 109 -0.34 -15.08 8.53
C ASP A 109 -0.88 -14.52 9.85
N LYS A 110 -0.03 -13.85 10.61
CA LYS A 110 -0.37 -13.32 11.94
C LYS A 110 -1.41 -12.18 11.94
N ILE A 111 -1.71 -11.58 10.81
CA ILE A 111 -2.78 -10.59 10.69
C ILE A 111 -4.13 -11.27 10.91
N PHE A 112 -4.32 -12.44 10.30
CA PHE A 112 -5.58 -13.16 10.34
C PHE A 112 -5.69 -14.03 11.59
N GLN A 113 -6.91 -14.08 12.15
CA GLN A 113 -7.27 -14.96 13.27
C GLN A 113 -8.48 -15.80 12.82
N MET A 114 -8.24 -16.77 11.94
CA MET A 114 -9.30 -17.62 11.39
C MET A 114 -9.28 -19.00 12.04
N ASP A 115 -10.44 -19.45 12.50
CA ASP A 115 -10.65 -20.84 12.88
C ASP A 115 -10.90 -21.73 11.64
N TYR A 116 -11.02 -23.05 11.87
CA TYR A 116 -11.20 -24.02 10.79
C TYR A 116 -12.47 -23.76 9.97
N LEU A 117 -13.58 -23.35 10.60
CA LEU A 117 -14.85 -23.09 9.90
C LEU A 117 -14.71 -21.84 9.01
N GLN A 118 -14.07 -20.81 9.51
CA GLN A 118 -13.81 -19.58 8.75
C GLN A 118 -12.91 -19.84 7.54
N VAL A 119 -11.91 -20.71 7.66
CA VAL A 119 -11.08 -21.13 6.53
C VAL A 119 -11.88 -21.90 5.49
N SER A 120 -12.78 -22.79 5.94
CA SER A 120 -13.67 -23.56 5.04
C SER A 120 -14.61 -22.63 4.27
N ASP A 121 -15.21 -21.65 4.94
CA ASP A 121 -16.04 -20.63 4.29
C ASP A 121 -15.22 -19.79 3.30
N PHE A 122 -14.02 -19.40 3.68
CA PHE A 122 -13.10 -18.67 2.80
C PHE A 122 -12.84 -19.47 1.50
N VAL A 123 -12.49 -20.75 1.60
CA VAL A 123 -12.21 -21.62 0.43
C VAL A 123 -13.40 -21.67 -0.51
N ARG A 124 -14.63 -21.74 0.02
CA ARG A 124 -15.85 -21.77 -0.79
C ARG A 124 -16.10 -20.42 -1.47
N GLU A 125 -16.07 -19.33 -0.70
CA GLU A 125 -16.49 -18.00 -1.16
C GLU A 125 -15.45 -17.31 -2.07
N ILE A 126 -14.16 -17.68 -1.99
CA ILE A 126 -13.09 -17.09 -2.80
C ILE A 126 -13.04 -17.63 -4.25
N ARG A 127 -13.77 -18.68 -4.55
CA ARG A 127 -13.75 -19.38 -5.84
C ARG A 127 -14.04 -18.48 -7.05
N PRO A 128 -15.03 -17.56 -7.04
CA PRO A 128 -15.23 -16.63 -8.16
C PRO A 128 -13.98 -15.79 -8.45
N LEU A 129 -13.34 -15.23 -7.43
CA LEU A 129 -12.09 -14.47 -7.59
C LEU A 129 -10.97 -15.35 -8.14
N ALA A 130 -10.83 -16.58 -7.66
CA ALA A 130 -9.82 -17.53 -8.16
C ALA A 130 -9.98 -17.79 -9.66
N LYS A 131 -11.23 -17.98 -10.14
CA LYS A 131 -11.55 -18.11 -11.55
C LYS A 131 -11.13 -16.90 -12.38
N VAL A 132 -11.47 -15.69 -11.92
CA VAL A 132 -11.12 -14.42 -12.59
C VAL A 132 -9.59 -14.24 -12.64
N ILE A 133 -8.88 -14.48 -11.54
CA ILE A 133 -7.41 -14.41 -11.48
C ILE A 133 -6.77 -15.45 -12.42
N TYR A 134 -7.30 -16.66 -12.47
CA TYR A 134 -6.83 -17.68 -13.40
C TYR A 134 -7.03 -17.26 -14.86
N TYR A 135 -8.21 -16.74 -15.21
CA TYR A 135 -8.49 -16.22 -16.55
C TYR A 135 -7.48 -15.12 -16.95
N LEU A 136 -7.25 -14.13 -16.08
CA LEU A 136 -6.27 -13.07 -16.34
C LEU A 136 -4.85 -13.62 -16.53
N ASN A 137 -4.49 -14.66 -15.80
CA ASN A 137 -3.21 -15.34 -15.98
C ASN A 137 -3.08 -16.08 -17.32
N CYS A 138 -4.20 -16.53 -17.91
CA CYS A 138 -4.24 -17.23 -19.19
C CYS A 138 -4.31 -16.30 -20.40
N LEU A 139 -4.52 -14.98 -20.22
CA LEU A 139 -4.58 -14.04 -21.33
C LEU A 139 -3.31 -14.11 -22.22
N SER A 140 -3.53 -14.22 -23.54
CA SER A 140 -2.43 -14.23 -24.51
C SER A 140 -1.72 -12.87 -24.56
N ILE A 141 -0.41 -12.91 -24.72
CA ILE A 141 0.44 -11.74 -24.97
C ILE A 141 0.86 -11.64 -26.47
N GLU A 142 0.29 -12.51 -27.30
CA GLU A 142 0.49 -12.47 -28.75
C GLU A 142 -0.38 -11.38 -29.37
N LYS A 143 0.18 -10.57 -30.24
CA LYS A 143 -0.51 -9.47 -30.94
C LYS A 143 -1.23 -8.47 -30.01
N PRO A 144 -0.51 -7.89 -29.04
CA PRO A 144 -1.10 -6.90 -28.15
C PRO A 144 -1.47 -5.61 -28.91
N SER A 145 -2.51 -4.90 -28.45
CA SER A 145 -2.87 -3.57 -28.94
C SER A 145 -1.87 -2.50 -28.50
N GLU A 146 -1.94 -1.29 -29.07
CA GLU A 146 -1.08 -0.17 -28.71
C GLU A 146 -1.18 0.18 -27.20
N ASP A 147 -2.39 0.25 -26.66
CA ASP A 147 -2.63 0.52 -25.25
C ASP A 147 -2.05 -0.57 -24.34
N GLN A 148 -2.14 -1.83 -24.76
CA GLN A 148 -1.54 -2.97 -24.04
C GLN A 148 -0.01 -2.95 -24.05
N LEU A 149 0.61 -2.21 -24.97
CA LEU A 149 2.05 -2.04 -25.07
C LEU A 149 2.58 -0.87 -24.23
N PHE A 150 1.77 -0.18 -23.44
CA PHE A 150 2.21 0.98 -22.67
C PHE A 150 3.44 0.69 -21.81
N PHE A 151 3.40 -0.33 -20.97
CA PHE A 151 4.54 -0.67 -20.09
C PHE A 151 5.75 -1.17 -20.89
N TYR A 152 5.52 -1.87 -21.97
CA TYR A 152 6.58 -2.25 -22.91
C TYR A 152 7.27 -1.01 -23.50
N ASN A 153 6.50 -0.05 -23.99
CA ASN A 153 7.02 1.14 -24.64
C ASN A 153 7.72 2.12 -23.69
N TYR A 154 7.24 2.27 -22.45
CA TYR A 154 7.73 3.31 -21.55
C TYR A 154 8.59 2.80 -20.40
N TYR A 155 8.49 1.51 -20.01
CA TYR A 155 9.12 0.96 -18.81
C TYR A 155 9.96 -0.30 -19.04
N SER A 156 10.24 -0.66 -20.30
CA SER A 156 11.18 -1.72 -20.65
C SER A 156 12.26 -1.23 -21.60
N ILE A 157 13.43 -1.87 -21.58
CA ILE A 157 14.54 -1.52 -22.48
C ILE A 157 14.22 -1.76 -23.96
N TYR A 158 13.18 -2.53 -24.26
CA TYR A 158 12.76 -2.89 -25.62
C TYR A 158 11.89 -1.80 -26.25
N GLY A 159 11.26 -0.94 -25.43
CA GLY A 159 10.37 0.12 -25.89
C GLY A 159 11.11 1.30 -26.51
N GLU A 160 10.49 1.95 -27.48
CA GLU A 160 11.05 3.15 -28.13
C GLU A 160 10.97 4.38 -27.22
N ASN A 161 9.90 4.52 -26.43
CA ASN A 161 9.63 5.66 -25.57
C ASN A 161 10.19 5.51 -24.14
N SER A 162 10.98 4.46 -23.88
CA SER A 162 11.60 4.22 -22.58
C SER A 162 12.87 5.05 -22.35
N ILE A 163 13.31 5.80 -23.34
CA ILE A 163 14.54 6.61 -23.30
C ILE A 163 14.41 7.73 -22.24
N TYR A 164 15.48 7.92 -21.48
CA TYR A 164 15.62 9.03 -20.56
C TYR A 164 16.96 9.73 -20.72
N THR A 165 17.03 10.98 -20.28
CA THR A 165 18.27 11.70 -20.02
C THR A 165 18.33 12.08 -18.56
N SER A 166 19.37 11.64 -17.83
CA SER A 166 19.56 11.99 -16.43
C SER A 166 19.96 13.47 -16.27
N GLN A 167 19.82 14.01 -15.06
CA GLN A 167 20.29 15.37 -14.74
C GLN A 167 21.79 15.58 -15.03
N ARG A 168 22.59 14.51 -15.07
CA ARG A 168 24.01 14.51 -15.40
C ARG A 168 24.28 14.28 -16.89
N GLY A 169 23.25 14.30 -17.74
CA GLY A 169 23.37 14.11 -19.19
C GLY A 169 23.51 12.65 -19.63
N THR A 170 23.52 11.67 -18.73
CA THR A 170 23.60 10.25 -19.11
C THR A 170 22.30 9.80 -19.75
N LYS A 171 22.37 9.22 -20.95
CA LYS A 171 21.23 8.64 -21.65
C LYS A 171 21.11 7.15 -21.34
N GLY A 172 19.90 6.64 -21.31
CA GLY A 172 19.60 5.22 -21.12
C GLY A 172 18.15 4.89 -21.40
N LYS A 173 17.79 3.64 -21.20
CA LYS A 173 16.40 3.17 -21.28
C LYS A 173 15.94 2.67 -19.92
N ARG A 174 14.66 2.90 -19.59
CA ARG A 174 14.05 2.36 -18.39
C ARG A 174 13.98 0.84 -18.47
N ASN A 175 14.31 0.17 -17.38
CA ASN A 175 14.43 -1.29 -17.31
C ASN A 175 13.67 -1.85 -16.08
N TYR A 176 12.39 -1.48 -15.96
CA TYR A 176 11.56 -1.95 -14.84
C TYR A 176 11.05 -3.38 -15.03
N PHE A 177 10.86 -3.83 -16.27
CA PHE A 177 10.25 -5.13 -16.57
C PHE A 177 11.00 -5.85 -17.69
N SER A 178 10.96 -7.19 -17.65
CA SER A 178 11.24 -8.01 -18.84
C SER A 178 10.24 -7.69 -19.96
N LYS A 179 10.56 -8.09 -21.18
CA LYS A 179 9.67 -7.91 -22.33
C LYS A 179 8.28 -8.50 -22.07
N GLU A 180 8.27 -9.76 -21.65
CA GLU A 180 7.07 -10.56 -21.43
C GLU A 180 6.21 -9.97 -20.30
N ASN A 181 6.84 -9.62 -19.17
CA ASN A 181 6.14 -9.05 -18.03
C ASN A 181 5.55 -7.67 -18.33
N ALA A 182 6.27 -6.84 -19.11
CA ALA A 182 5.78 -5.54 -19.54
C ALA A 182 4.50 -5.64 -20.40
N ILE A 183 4.51 -6.56 -21.39
CA ILE A 183 3.34 -6.81 -22.23
C ILE A 183 2.20 -7.41 -21.40
N LYS A 184 2.50 -8.42 -20.57
CA LYS A 184 1.49 -9.09 -19.71
C LYS A 184 0.79 -8.12 -18.78
N LEU A 185 1.53 -7.20 -18.15
CA LEU A 185 0.99 -6.17 -17.28
C LEU A 185 0.00 -5.26 -18.04
N GLY A 186 0.35 -4.80 -19.24
CA GLY A 186 -0.53 -3.99 -20.06
C GLY A 186 -1.79 -4.73 -20.53
N VAL A 187 -1.64 -6.01 -20.92
CA VAL A 187 -2.78 -6.87 -21.30
C VAL A 187 -3.76 -7.04 -20.16
N ILE A 188 -3.26 -7.36 -18.96
CA ILE A 188 -4.10 -7.56 -17.77
C ILE A 188 -4.81 -6.27 -17.37
N LEU A 189 -4.10 -5.15 -17.26
CA LEU A 189 -4.68 -3.88 -16.86
C LEU A 189 -5.72 -3.39 -17.86
N ARG A 190 -5.47 -3.55 -19.16
CA ARG A 190 -6.45 -3.20 -20.18
C ARG A 190 -7.71 -4.06 -20.06
N GLN A 191 -7.59 -5.36 -19.88
CA GLN A 191 -8.72 -6.25 -19.69
C GLN A 191 -9.55 -5.89 -18.46
N ILE A 192 -8.92 -5.60 -17.33
CA ILE A 192 -9.61 -5.15 -16.10
C ILE A 192 -10.34 -3.82 -16.36
N THR A 193 -9.68 -2.89 -17.06
CA THR A 193 -10.26 -1.58 -17.41
C THR A 193 -11.47 -1.72 -18.32
N ASP A 194 -11.38 -2.59 -19.34
CA ASP A 194 -12.49 -2.85 -20.25
C ASP A 194 -13.69 -3.44 -19.50
N TRP A 195 -13.48 -4.42 -18.63
CA TRP A 195 -14.55 -4.97 -17.81
C TRP A 195 -15.22 -3.93 -16.92
N PHE A 196 -14.44 -3.02 -16.35
CA PHE A 196 -14.97 -1.95 -15.53
C PHE A 196 -15.79 -0.96 -16.36
N ASN A 197 -15.28 -0.51 -17.50
CA ASN A 197 -15.95 0.42 -18.41
C ASN A 197 -17.25 -0.17 -19.00
N ASP A 198 -17.26 -1.49 -19.26
CA ASP A 198 -18.43 -2.22 -19.74
C ASP A 198 -19.43 -2.55 -18.60
N GLY A 199 -19.15 -2.16 -17.36
CA GLY A 199 -20.01 -2.40 -16.19
C GLY A 199 -20.12 -3.88 -15.82
N LEU A 200 -19.13 -4.71 -16.19
CA LEU A 200 -19.06 -6.14 -15.88
C LEU A 200 -18.51 -6.43 -14.50
N ILE A 201 -17.75 -5.50 -13.93
CA ILE A 201 -17.23 -5.53 -12.57
C ILE A 201 -17.60 -4.25 -11.83
N GLU A 202 -17.76 -4.37 -10.52
CA GLU A 202 -18.06 -3.25 -9.63
C GLU A 202 -16.79 -2.61 -9.05
N ASN A 203 -16.91 -1.46 -8.39
CA ASN A 203 -15.76 -0.75 -7.82
C ASN A 203 -14.95 -1.59 -6.82
N ASN A 204 -15.62 -2.36 -5.96
CA ASN A 204 -14.94 -3.24 -5.01
C ASN A 204 -14.16 -4.37 -5.73
N GLU A 205 -14.75 -4.95 -6.78
CA GLU A 205 -14.15 -5.99 -7.60
C GLU A 205 -12.94 -5.43 -8.38
N LEU A 206 -13.07 -4.21 -8.93
CA LEU A 206 -11.97 -3.49 -9.56
C LEU A 206 -10.79 -3.31 -8.58
N ASN A 207 -11.06 -2.79 -7.38
CA ASN A 207 -10.01 -2.54 -6.38
C ASN A 207 -9.31 -3.83 -5.95
N ILE A 208 -10.04 -4.95 -5.84
CA ILE A 208 -9.46 -6.27 -5.54
C ILE A 208 -8.55 -6.74 -6.69
N LEU A 209 -8.96 -6.58 -7.93
CA LEU A 209 -8.14 -6.97 -9.09
C LEU A 209 -6.89 -6.08 -9.23
N LEU A 210 -7.04 -4.75 -9.07
CA LEU A 210 -5.91 -3.83 -9.05
C LEU A 210 -4.92 -4.15 -7.90
N THR A 211 -5.44 -4.55 -6.73
CA THR A 211 -4.62 -5.03 -5.62
C THR A 211 -3.78 -6.24 -6.01
N ALA A 212 -4.38 -7.24 -6.69
CA ALA A 212 -3.65 -8.39 -7.19
C ALA A 212 -2.52 -8.00 -8.16
N VAL A 213 -2.78 -7.03 -9.05
CA VAL A 213 -1.76 -6.50 -9.99
C VAL A 213 -0.66 -5.77 -9.24
N ILE A 214 -1.00 -4.85 -8.33
CA ILE A 214 -0.05 -4.07 -7.52
C ILE A 214 0.87 -5.01 -6.72
N GLU A 215 0.33 -6.02 -6.06
CA GLU A 215 1.12 -6.99 -5.31
C GLU A 215 2.07 -7.79 -6.20
N GLU A 216 1.60 -8.28 -7.34
CA GLU A 216 2.42 -9.06 -8.26
C GLU A 216 3.53 -8.22 -8.90
N VAL A 217 3.25 -6.97 -9.29
CA VAL A 217 4.25 -6.05 -9.85
C VAL A 217 5.42 -5.85 -8.89
N THR A 218 5.19 -5.81 -7.58
CA THR A 218 6.28 -5.68 -6.59
C THR A 218 7.23 -6.89 -6.56
N LEU A 219 6.78 -8.03 -7.06
CA LEU A 219 7.57 -9.26 -7.09
C LEU A 219 8.38 -9.41 -8.37
N VAL A 220 7.83 -8.96 -9.51
CA VAL A 220 8.45 -9.15 -10.83
C VAL A 220 9.12 -7.89 -11.39
N ALA A 221 9.04 -6.78 -10.69
CA ALA A 221 9.74 -5.56 -11.11
C ALA A 221 11.25 -5.66 -10.85
N ASN A 222 12.03 -5.08 -11.76
CA ASN A 222 13.49 -5.00 -11.68
C ASN A 222 13.99 -3.89 -10.75
N VAL A 223 13.52 -3.95 -9.50
CA VAL A 223 13.80 -2.95 -8.46
C VAL A 223 14.35 -3.60 -7.19
N ALA A 224 15.16 -2.85 -6.45
CA ALA A 224 15.77 -3.34 -5.20
C ALA A 224 14.85 -3.19 -3.97
N GLY A 225 13.56 -2.86 -4.15
CA GLY A 225 12.57 -2.70 -3.07
C GLY A 225 11.62 -1.54 -3.27
N THR A 226 12.04 -0.45 -3.92
CA THR A 226 11.19 0.69 -4.29
C THR A 226 11.31 1.00 -5.77
N PHE A 227 10.31 1.68 -6.34
CA PHE A 227 10.31 2.07 -7.75
C PHE A 227 11.07 3.38 -8.01
N HIS A 228 11.84 3.85 -7.04
CA HIS A 228 12.68 5.04 -7.18
C HIS A 228 13.77 4.86 -8.25
N ASP A 229 14.30 3.65 -8.37
CA ASP A 229 15.29 3.30 -9.39
C ASP A 229 15.19 1.81 -9.75
N PHE A 230 15.68 1.45 -10.93
CA PHE A 230 15.76 0.10 -11.47
C PHE A 230 17.21 -0.31 -11.70
N ASN A 231 17.48 -1.60 -11.82
CA ASN A 231 18.81 -2.06 -12.22
C ASN A 231 19.04 -1.75 -13.71
N ARG A 232 20.04 -0.92 -14.00
CA ARG A 232 20.33 -0.43 -15.36
C ARG A 232 21.12 -1.40 -16.21
N GLU A 233 21.84 -2.32 -15.56
CA GLU A 233 22.77 -3.23 -16.25
C GLU A 233 22.09 -4.55 -16.63
N LYS A 234 21.25 -5.09 -15.75
CA LYS A 234 20.63 -6.41 -15.93
C LYS A 234 19.29 -6.49 -15.24
N LEU A 235 18.53 -7.52 -15.55
CA LEU A 235 17.35 -7.90 -14.76
C LEU A 235 17.79 -8.65 -13.51
N TYR A 236 17.18 -8.32 -12.36
CA TYR A 236 17.30 -9.13 -11.15
C TYR A 236 16.63 -10.50 -11.35
N PRO A 237 17.04 -11.55 -10.63
CA PRO A 237 16.46 -12.88 -10.75
C PRO A 237 14.93 -12.90 -10.60
N ASN A 238 14.38 -12.09 -9.71
CA ASN A 238 12.92 -11.98 -9.55
C ASN A 238 12.23 -11.38 -10.78
N ALA A 239 12.87 -10.48 -11.50
CA ALA A 239 12.30 -9.85 -12.70
C ALA A 239 12.30 -10.80 -13.93
N LEU A 240 13.02 -11.92 -13.86
CA LEU A 240 13.00 -12.99 -14.85
C LEU A 240 11.83 -13.98 -14.64
N ASN A 241 11.21 -13.97 -13.47
CA ASN A 241 10.03 -14.79 -13.22
C ASN A 241 8.84 -14.26 -14.04
N SER A 242 8.04 -15.16 -14.59
CA SER A 242 6.81 -14.80 -15.30
C SER A 242 5.79 -14.20 -14.34
N MET A 243 5.18 -13.09 -14.74
CA MET A 243 4.08 -12.46 -14.02
C MET A 243 2.88 -13.40 -13.91
N LYS A 244 2.47 -13.73 -12.70
CA LYS A 244 1.29 -14.56 -12.37
C LYS A 244 0.57 -13.97 -11.18
N LEU A 245 -0.60 -13.38 -11.44
CA LEU A 245 -1.45 -12.85 -10.39
C LEU A 245 -1.77 -13.94 -9.36
N ARG A 246 -1.73 -13.58 -8.09
CA ARG A 246 -2.14 -14.42 -6.96
C ARG A 246 -3.44 -13.87 -6.40
N ILE A 247 -4.20 -14.73 -5.75
CA ILE A 247 -5.41 -14.31 -5.04
C ILE A 247 -4.97 -13.43 -3.86
N PRO A 248 -5.46 -12.17 -3.75
CA PRO A 248 -5.22 -11.33 -2.60
C PRO A 248 -5.77 -11.95 -1.31
N LEU A 249 -5.07 -11.78 -0.20
CA LEU A 249 -5.53 -12.24 1.11
C LEU A 249 -6.59 -11.29 1.65
N LEU A 250 -7.84 -11.44 1.19
CA LEU A 250 -8.93 -10.55 1.59
C LEU A 250 -9.16 -10.60 3.10
N ASN A 251 -9.22 -9.42 3.70
CA ASN A 251 -9.41 -9.25 5.13
C ASN A 251 -10.91 -9.11 5.45
N ILE A 252 -11.62 -10.22 5.46
CA ILE A 252 -13.04 -10.26 5.80
C ILE A 252 -13.18 -10.44 7.31
N SER A 253 -13.86 -9.51 7.96
CA SER A 253 -14.18 -9.58 9.39
C SER A 253 -15.58 -10.14 9.60
N ASN A 254 -15.76 -11.01 10.58
CA ASN A 254 -17.07 -11.53 10.98
C ASN A 254 -17.93 -10.49 11.72
N ARG A 255 -17.35 -9.34 12.06
CA ARG A 255 -18.05 -8.23 12.69
C ARG A 255 -18.58 -7.27 11.62
N ASN A 256 -19.81 -6.79 11.80
CA ASN A 256 -20.32 -5.63 11.07
C ASN A 256 -19.69 -4.35 11.66
N GLY A 257 -18.45 -4.09 11.28
CA GLY A 257 -17.72 -2.87 11.64
C GLY A 257 -17.87 -1.79 10.57
N ASN A 258 -17.53 -0.57 10.94
CA ASN A 258 -17.50 0.57 10.02
C ASN A 258 -16.07 0.76 9.52
N TYR A 259 -15.89 0.77 8.19
CA TYR A 259 -14.58 0.82 7.55
C TYR A 259 -14.54 1.90 6.48
N TYR A 260 -13.60 2.83 6.61
CA TYR A 260 -13.48 3.99 5.74
C TYR A 260 -12.06 4.16 5.24
N SER A 261 -11.91 4.69 4.02
CA SER A 261 -10.59 5.00 3.47
C SER A 261 -10.61 6.34 2.72
N PHE A 262 -9.59 7.13 2.94
CA PHE A 262 -9.43 8.45 2.32
C PHE A 262 -8.12 8.51 1.53
N LYS A 263 -8.16 9.18 0.36
CA LYS A 263 -6.97 9.54 -0.41
C LYS A 263 -6.72 11.02 -0.28
N GLY A 264 -5.51 11.40 0.08
CA GLY A 264 -5.10 12.82 0.10
C GLY A 264 -4.15 13.16 1.23
N ASP A 265 -4.06 14.45 1.51
CA ASP A 265 -3.31 14.94 2.66
C ASP A 265 -4.08 14.69 3.95
N THR A 266 -3.55 13.84 4.80
CA THR A 266 -4.17 13.47 6.08
C THR A 266 -4.41 14.69 6.96
N ASN A 267 -3.55 15.70 6.90
CA ASN A 267 -3.72 16.94 7.66
C ASN A 267 -4.96 17.75 7.24
N LEU A 268 -5.53 17.47 6.06
CA LEU A 268 -6.68 18.20 5.55
C LEU A 268 -8.02 17.43 5.69
N LEU A 269 -8.01 16.21 6.20
CA LEU A 269 -9.22 15.38 6.28
C LEU A 269 -10.31 16.02 7.13
N TYR A 270 -9.96 16.72 8.20
CA TYR A 270 -10.93 17.41 9.05
C TYR A 270 -11.76 18.47 8.30
N LYS A 271 -11.35 18.88 7.09
CA LYS A 271 -12.10 19.80 6.21
C LYS A 271 -13.15 19.12 5.35
N LEU A 272 -13.05 17.77 5.18
CA LEU A 272 -13.96 17.00 4.35
C LEU A 272 -15.27 16.72 5.08
N GLU A 273 -16.41 17.02 4.45
CA GLU A 273 -17.73 16.76 5.03
C GLU A 273 -17.97 15.27 5.30
N GLU A 274 -17.49 14.39 4.40
CA GLU A 274 -17.56 12.93 4.59
C GLU A 274 -16.85 12.52 5.89
N TYR A 275 -15.62 13.02 6.12
CA TYR A 275 -14.88 12.73 7.34
C TYR A 275 -15.61 13.26 8.60
N LYS A 276 -16.12 14.49 8.56
CA LYS A 276 -16.88 15.08 9.67
C LYS A 276 -18.17 14.32 10.01
N THR A 277 -18.80 13.71 9.00
CA THR A 277 -20.00 12.88 9.22
C THR A 277 -19.64 11.60 9.96
N ILE A 278 -18.47 11.03 9.70
CA ILE A 278 -18.00 9.81 10.34
C ILE A 278 -17.48 10.11 11.76
N VAL A 279 -16.72 11.21 11.90
CA VAL A 279 -16.04 11.58 13.14
C VAL A 279 -16.68 12.86 13.70
N ASN A 280 -17.44 12.73 14.77
CA ASN A 280 -18.12 13.84 15.43
C ASN A 280 -18.08 13.64 16.95
N GLU A 281 -18.66 14.57 17.72
CA GLU A 281 -18.66 14.53 19.20
C GLU A 281 -19.23 13.24 19.80
N ASN A 282 -20.11 12.54 19.08
CA ASN A 282 -20.70 11.28 19.51
C ASN A 282 -19.98 10.03 18.97
N ASN A 283 -18.99 10.21 18.07
CA ASN A 283 -18.26 9.14 17.42
C ASN A 283 -16.78 9.52 17.28
N GLU A 284 -16.11 9.56 18.42
CA GLU A 284 -14.71 9.94 18.52
C GLU A 284 -13.77 8.82 18.11
N ILE A 285 -12.62 9.20 17.55
CA ILE A 285 -11.54 8.24 17.28
C ILE A 285 -10.95 7.78 18.61
N GLU A 286 -10.94 6.48 18.85
CA GLU A 286 -10.30 5.91 20.03
C GLU A 286 -8.78 6.03 19.95
N VAL A 287 -8.20 5.65 18.81
CA VAL A 287 -6.75 5.72 18.57
C VAL A 287 -6.44 6.40 17.26
N LEU A 288 -5.66 7.46 17.32
CA LEU A 288 -4.95 8.02 16.16
C LEU A 288 -3.55 7.39 16.10
N TYR A 289 -3.32 6.54 15.11
CA TYR A 289 -2.03 5.94 14.82
C TYR A 289 -1.32 6.70 13.69
N ILE A 290 -0.09 7.15 13.95
CA ILE A 290 0.68 8.01 13.06
C ILE A 290 2.02 7.36 12.76
N ASP A 291 2.27 6.97 11.51
CA ASP A 291 3.54 6.47 10.99
C ASP A 291 3.94 7.27 9.74
N PRO A 292 4.33 8.54 9.90
CA PRO A 292 4.52 9.45 8.80
C PRO A 292 5.84 9.16 8.08
N PRO A 293 6.02 9.63 6.82
CA PRO A 293 7.35 9.71 6.24
C PRO A 293 8.21 10.67 7.06
N TYR A 294 9.24 10.14 7.72
CA TYR A 294 10.14 10.88 8.62
C TYR A 294 11.54 11.07 8.04
N ASN A 295 11.64 11.15 6.72
CA ASN A 295 12.88 11.44 6.02
C ASN A 295 12.59 12.18 4.71
N PHE A 296 13.62 12.72 4.04
CA PHE A 296 13.52 13.48 2.78
C PHE A 296 12.91 12.71 1.59
N ARG A 297 12.54 11.45 1.75
CA ARG A 297 12.06 10.60 0.67
C ARG A 297 10.57 10.79 0.46
N GLN A 298 10.20 11.38 -0.65
CA GLN A 298 8.80 11.51 -1.05
C GLN A 298 8.26 10.14 -1.52
N TYR A 299 7.32 9.58 -0.79
CA TYR A 299 6.78 8.25 -1.07
C TYR A 299 6.00 8.21 -2.39
N SER A 300 5.35 9.28 -2.80
CA SER A 300 4.74 9.42 -4.11
C SER A 300 5.74 9.19 -5.26
N ASP A 301 6.98 9.70 -5.09
CA ASP A 301 8.05 9.50 -6.06
C ASP A 301 8.62 8.07 -6.02
N TYR A 302 8.68 7.48 -4.83
CA TYR A 302 9.21 6.14 -4.62
C TYR A 302 8.27 5.04 -5.12
N TYR A 303 6.98 5.32 -5.16
CA TYR A 303 5.92 4.38 -5.57
C TYR A 303 5.10 4.88 -6.76
N HIS A 304 5.65 5.81 -7.56
CA HIS A 304 4.96 6.42 -8.70
C HIS A 304 4.34 5.41 -9.67
N LEU A 305 5.03 4.28 -9.92
CA LEU A 305 4.54 3.24 -10.83
C LEU A 305 3.34 2.49 -10.25
N LEU A 306 3.31 2.28 -8.93
CA LEU A 306 2.14 1.67 -8.26
C LEU A 306 0.96 2.64 -8.25
N ASN A 307 1.22 3.95 -8.05
CA ASN A 307 0.18 4.98 -8.17
C ASN A 307 -0.40 5.01 -9.59
N PHE A 308 0.46 4.92 -10.61
CA PHE A 308 0.01 4.84 -12.00
C PHE A 308 -0.86 3.60 -12.26
N ILE A 309 -0.47 2.42 -11.77
CA ILE A 309 -1.26 1.20 -11.90
C ILE A 309 -2.62 1.35 -11.20
N ALA A 310 -2.64 1.94 -10.02
CA ALA A 310 -3.87 2.20 -9.27
C ALA A 310 -4.81 3.18 -10.00
N GLU A 311 -4.27 4.13 -10.75
CA GLU A 311 -5.02 5.15 -11.48
C GLU A 311 -5.32 4.75 -12.95
N TYR A 312 -4.72 3.66 -13.43
CA TYR A 312 -4.77 3.24 -14.82
C TYR A 312 -6.18 3.21 -15.44
N PRO A 313 -7.24 2.68 -14.76
CA PRO A 313 -8.59 2.64 -15.34
C PRO A 313 -9.20 4.00 -15.63
N TRP A 314 -8.73 5.05 -14.96
CA TRP A 314 -9.28 6.40 -15.09
C TRP A 314 -8.41 7.34 -15.94
N ILE A 315 -7.34 6.83 -16.56
CA ILE A 315 -6.49 7.63 -17.45
C ILE A 315 -7.13 7.67 -18.84
N PRO A 316 -7.60 8.84 -19.29
CA PRO A 316 -8.40 8.92 -20.53
C PRO A 316 -7.56 8.67 -21.78
N ASN A 317 -6.26 8.93 -21.74
CA ASN A 317 -5.36 8.75 -22.86
C ASN A 317 -3.94 8.39 -22.40
N LEU A 318 -3.60 7.11 -22.56
CA LEU A 318 -2.30 6.58 -22.15
C LEU A 318 -1.13 7.16 -22.96
N LYS A 319 -1.34 7.48 -24.22
CA LYS A 319 -0.29 8.09 -25.07
C LYS A 319 0.10 9.48 -24.52
N ILE A 320 -0.90 10.34 -24.30
CA ILE A 320 -0.68 11.66 -23.70
C ILE A 320 -0.05 11.55 -22.32
N TYR A 321 -0.48 10.58 -21.51
CA TYR A 321 0.13 10.32 -20.21
C TYR A 321 1.61 9.94 -20.35
N GLY A 322 1.94 9.05 -21.31
CA GLY A 322 3.32 8.60 -21.58
C GLY A 322 4.24 9.71 -22.06
N GLU A 323 3.75 10.65 -22.87
CA GLU A 323 4.49 11.81 -23.34
C GLU A 323 4.89 12.79 -22.23
N ARG A 324 4.20 12.74 -21.07
CA ARG A 324 4.47 13.58 -19.87
C ARG A 324 5.38 12.92 -18.85
N LEU A 325 5.91 11.74 -19.15
CA LEU A 325 6.81 11.04 -18.23
C LEU A 325 8.18 11.71 -18.19
N GLU A 326 8.56 12.15 -17.01
CA GLU A 326 9.82 12.83 -16.75
C GLU A 326 10.78 11.96 -15.94
N TYR A 327 12.01 12.44 -15.81
CA TYR A 327 13.09 11.81 -15.06
C TYR A 327 13.46 10.39 -15.54
N VAL A 328 14.57 9.90 -15.00
CA VAL A 328 15.07 8.55 -15.24
C VAL A 328 14.00 7.50 -14.96
N ARG A 329 13.23 7.69 -13.91
CA ARG A 329 12.21 6.75 -13.43
C ARG A 329 10.90 6.74 -14.23
N GLY A 330 10.66 7.75 -15.09
CA GLY A 330 9.40 7.84 -15.84
C GLY A 330 8.22 8.20 -14.96
N GLN A 331 8.35 9.30 -14.24
CA GLN A 331 7.34 9.82 -13.32
C GLN A 331 6.52 10.92 -14.00
N ASN A 332 5.21 10.91 -13.81
CA ASN A 332 4.37 12.04 -14.18
C ASN A 332 4.26 13.01 -12.99
N MET A 333 4.88 14.19 -13.12
CA MET A 333 4.95 15.17 -12.03
C MET A 333 3.60 15.79 -11.66
N GLN A 334 2.60 15.74 -12.55
CA GLN A 334 1.26 16.23 -12.24
C GLN A 334 0.54 15.38 -11.19
N HIS A 335 0.98 14.12 -11.00
CA HIS A 335 0.44 13.17 -10.04
C HIS A 335 1.36 13.00 -8.80
N SER A 336 2.36 13.89 -8.61
CA SER A 336 3.30 13.79 -7.49
C SER A 336 2.84 14.66 -6.32
N PHE A 337 2.45 14.02 -5.23
CA PHE A 337 2.19 14.67 -3.94
C PHE A 337 3.51 14.89 -3.18
N LYS A 338 3.69 16.07 -2.57
CA LYS A 338 4.86 16.39 -1.76
C LYS A 338 4.45 16.51 -0.29
N SER A 339 4.75 15.48 0.48
CA SER A 339 4.46 15.44 1.91
C SER A 339 5.31 16.42 2.69
N GLN A 340 4.69 17.24 3.55
CA GLN A 340 5.36 18.17 4.46
C GLN A 340 6.18 17.43 5.52
N TYR A 341 5.81 16.21 5.86
CA TYR A 341 6.57 15.33 6.76
C TYR A 341 7.96 14.93 6.23
N CYS A 342 8.21 15.10 4.94
CA CYS A 342 9.52 14.85 4.33
C CYS A 342 10.50 16.04 4.44
N TYR A 343 10.08 17.16 5.03
CA TYR A 343 10.92 18.33 5.22
C TYR A 343 11.15 18.59 6.70
N LYS A 344 12.42 18.81 7.05
CA LYS A 344 12.85 19.05 8.44
C LYS A 344 12.07 20.19 9.10
N ASP A 345 11.92 21.31 8.37
CA ASP A 345 11.39 22.56 8.93
C ASP A 345 9.86 22.53 9.12
N SER A 346 9.14 21.61 8.45
CA SER A 346 7.68 21.49 8.56
C SER A 346 7.20 20.22 9.26
N PHE A 347 8.10 19.27 9.59
CA PHE A 347 7.74 17.99 10.18
C PHE A 347 6.98 18.14 11.51
N GLN A 348 7.56 18.93 12.44
CA GLN A 348 6.97 19.14 13.77
C GLN A 348 5.62 19.84 13.67
N ASP A 349 5.52 20.90 12.88
CA ASP A 349 4.29 21.69 12.75
C ASP A 349 3.18 20.86 12.10
N SER A 350 3.51 20.08 11.06
CA SER A 350 2.54 19.16 10.42
C SER A 350 2.02 18.10 11.38
N LEU A 351 2.90 17.54 12.23
CA LEU A 351 2.51 16.57 13.24
C LEU A 351 1.62 17.19 14.31
N THR A 352 1.98 18.40 14.80
CA THR A 352 1.18 19.18 15.75
C THR A 352 -0.20 19.50 15.19
N GLU A 353 -0.27 19.92 13.92
CA GLU A 353 -1.54 20.23 13.25
C GLU A 353 -2.44 18.99 13.13
N LEU A 354 -1.89 17.86 12.68
CA LEU A 354 -2.65 16.60 12.57
C LEU A 354 -3.23 16.19 13.92
N ILE A 355 -2.41 16.16 14.96
CA ILE A 355 -2.85 15.76 16.30
C ILE A 355 -3.92 16.74 16.80
N SER A 356 -3.69 18.04 16.67
CA SER A 356 -4.61 19.09 17.16
C SER A 356 -5.99 19.00 16.52
N ASN A 357 -6.05 18.79 15.19
CA ASN A 357 -7.29 18.80 14.42
C ASN A 357 -8.02 17.43 14.39
N THR A 358 -7.41 16.37 14.94
CA THR A 358 -8.06 15.06 15.00
C THR A 358 -8.74 14.86 16.35
N PRO A 359 -10.07 14.68 16.41
CA PRO A 359 -10.78 14.37 17.65
C PRO A 359 -10.56 12.91 18.03
N CYS A 360 -9.59 12.67 18.90
CA CYS A 360 -9.18 11.33 19.32
C CYS A 360 -8.83 11.30 20.80
N LYS A 361 -9.00 10.14 21.46
CA LYS A 361 -8.64 9.95 22.86
C LYS A 361 -7.16 9.62 23.03
N HIS A 362 -6.64 8.76 22.18
CA HIS A 362 -5.28 8.27 22.28
C HIS A 362 -4.50 8.56 21.00
N VAL A 363 -3.25 8.96 21.13
CA VAL A 363 -2.30 9.18 20.03
C VAL A 363 -1.14 8.19 20.19
N ILE A 364 -0.83 7.43 19.15
CA ILE A 364 0.35 6.55 19.09
C ILE A 364 1.14 6.95 17.85
N ILE A 365 2.39 7.39 18.04
CA ILE A 365 3.28 7.80 16.96
C ILE A 365 4.40 6.78 16.84
N SER A 366 4.51 6.13 15.69
CA SER A 366 5.63 5.28 15.33
C SER A 366 6.75 6.14 14.74
N TYR A 367 7.97 5.97 15.23
CA TYR A 367 9.11 6.71 14.76
C TYR A 367 10.36 5.84 14.75
N TYR A 368 11.17 5.99 13.73
CA TYR A 368 12.39 5.23 13.54
C TYR A 368 13.58 5.88 14.23
N ASP A 369 14.29 5.15 15.11
CA ASP A 369 15.42 5.65 15.85
C ASP A 369 16.77 5.23 15.24
N GLU A 370 17.13 5.75 14.08
CA GLU A 370 18.54 5.73 13.64
C GLU A 370 19.06 7.15 13.41
N ASN A 371 20.02 7.51 14.27
CA ASN A 371 20.95 8.61 14.08
C ASN A 371 20.60 9.64 13.00
N ASN A 372 19.60 10.48 13.30
CA ASN A 372 19.39 11.70 12.55
C ASN A 372 18.98 11.48 11.06
N HIS A 373 17.71 11.12 10.82
CA HIS A 373 17.11 10.94 9.48
C HIS A 373 17.35 12.08 8.50
N TRP A 374 17.58 13.27 9.03
CA TRP A 374 17.73 14.51 8.25
C TRP A 374 19.18 14.74 7.82
N SER A 375 20.14 13.93 8.30
CA SER A 375 21.53 14.03 7.87
C SER A 375 21.75 13.35 6.52
N HIS A 376 22.13 14.15 5.53
CA HIS A 376 22.62 13.64 4.25
C HIS A 376 24.13 13.46 4.32
N GLY A 377 24.61 12.24 4.22
CA GLY A 377 26.02 11.93 4.08
C GLY A 377 26.83 12.21 5.35
N LYS A 378 28.03 12.79 5.19
CA LYS A 378 29.03 12.97 6.26
C LYS A 378 28.76 14.13 7.22
N LYS A 379 27.76 14.97 7.01
CA LYS A 379 27.43 16.09 7.89
C LYS A 379 26.45 15.61 8.97
N LYS A 380 26.91 15.57 10.22
CA LYS A 380 26.03 15.46 11.39
C LYS A 380 25.20 16.74 11.49
N VAL A 381 23.88 16.62 11.37
CA VAL A 381 22.95 17.71 11.67
C VAL A 381 22.57 17.60 13.14
N SER A 382 22.53 18.70 13.87
CA SER A 382 22.18 18.76 15.29
C SER A 382 20.68 18.56 15.60
N TYR A 383 19.89 18.16 14.61
CA TYR A 383 18.44 18.02 14.74
C TYR A 383 18.10 16.59 15.15
N ASP A 384 17.41 16.43 16.26
CA ASP A 384 16.88 15.17 16.72
C ASP A 384 15.37 15.09 16.40
N GLY A 385 14.98 14.11 15.57
CA GLY A 385 13.58 13.90 15.21
C GLY A 385 12.72 13.43 16.39
N ARG A 386 13.33 12.80 17.41
CA ARG A 386 12.64 12.42 18.66
C ARG A 386 12.16 13.65 19.40
N ASP A 387 13.01 14.67 19.54
CA ASP A 387 12.66 15.93 20.18
C ASP A 387 11.51 16.62 19.47
N SER A 388 11.45 16.52 18.13
CA SER A 388 10.34 17.06 17.35
C SER A 388 9.03 16.31 17.58
N VAL A 389 9.06 14.99 17.76
CA VAL A 389 7.86 14.21 18.10
C VAL A 389 7.36 14.57 19.49
N VAL A 390 8.27 14.67 20.47
CA VAL A 390 7.92 15.09 21.83
C VAL A 390 7.35 16.51 21.84
N ALA A 391 8.01 17.45 21.16
CA ALA A 391 7.54 18.82 21.05
C ALA A 391 6.17 18.93 20.34
N ALA A 392 5.92 18.10 19.33
CA ALA A 392 4.62 18.04 18.66
C ALA A 392 3.52 17.57 19.63
N LEU A 393 3.76 16.56 20.45
CA LEU A 393 2.82 16.12 21.49
C LEU A 393 2.58 17.23 22.53
N GLU A 394 3.65 17.89 22.98
CA GLU A 394 3.57 18.96 24.00
C GLU A 394 2.78 20.18 23.50
N ASN A 395 2.92 20.52 22.21
CA ASN A 395 2.29 21.71 21.60
C ASN A 395 0.91 21.42 21.00
N SER A 396 0.48 20.16 20.94
CA SER A 396 -0.81 19.80 20.33
C SER A 396 -1.98 20.14 21.23
N ILE A 397 -3.03 20.75 20.65
CA ILE A 397 -4.25 21.14 21.36
C ILE A 397 -4.96 19.87 21.87
N GLY A 398 -5.35 19.90 23.14
CA GLY A 398 -6.09 18.84 23.82
C GLY A 398 -5.23 17.72 24.40
N ILE A 399 -3.93 17.67 24.10
CA ILE A 399 -3.03 16.70 24.77
C ILE A 399 -2.87 17.10 26.25
N ASN A 400 -3.33 16.26 27.17
CA ASN A 400 -3.27 16.48 28.62
C ASN A 400 -2.23 15.61 29.29
N TYR A 401 -1.83 14.54 28.63
CA TYR A 401 -0.82 13.62 29.13
C TYR A 401 -0.04 13.02 27.95
N PHE A 402 1.26 12.95 28.07
CA PHE A 402 2.12 12.18 27.15
C PHE A 402 3.33 11.59 27.88
N GLU A 403 3.85 10.51 27.32
CA GLU A 403 5.06 9.87 27.84
C GLU A 403 6.26 10.43 27.10
N LYS A 404 7.23 11.02 27.86
CA LYS A 404 8.45 11.59 27.28
C LYS A 404 9.42 10.48 26.76
N GLU A 405 9.42 9.33 27.44
CA GLU A 405 10.23 8.17 27.03
C GLU A 405 9.37 7.23 26.18
N PRO A 406 9.74 7.00 24.92
CA PRO A 406 9.01 6.11 24.03
C PRO A 406 9.23 4.63 24.37
N TYR A 407 8.29 3.79 23.95
CA TYR A 407 8.46 2.35 23.94
C TYR A 407 9.36 1.95 22.76
N SER A 408 10.50 1.29 23.03
CA SER A 408 11.42 0.83 22.01
C SER A 408 11.19 -0.64 21.67
N VAL A 409 11.11 -0.94 20.38
CA VAL A 409 10.94 -2.28 19.83
C VAL A 409 12.00 -2.55 18.77
N LYS A 410 12.73 -3.66 18.91
CA LYS A 410 13.72 -4.05 17.90
C LYS A 410 13.05 -4.68 16.68
N ARG A 411 13.39 -4.19 15.49
CA ARG A 411 12.99 -4.79 14.21
C ARG A 411 14.16 -4.91 13.25
N LEU A 412 14.04 -5.77 12.26
CA LEU A 412 15.06 -5.90 11.21
C LEU A 412 15.02 -4.69 10.27
N ASN A 413 16.19 -4.13 9.98
CA ASN A 413 16.33 -3.10 8.94
C ASN A 413 16.34 -3.74 7.55
N TYR A 414 15.30 -3.47 6.76
CA TYR A 414 15.21 -3.93 5.37
C TYR A 414 16.08 -3.15 4.38
N GLN A 415 16.73 -2.07 4.81
CA GLN A 415 17.53 -1.17 3.95
C GLN A 415 19.03 -1.49 3.94
N SER A 416 19.47 -2.64 4.44
CA SER A 416 20.90 -2.96 4.45
C SER A 416 21.45 -3.03 3.01
N ARG A 417 22.46 -2.21 2.72
CA ARG A 417 23.22 -2.29 1.48
C ARG A 417 23.86 -3.68 1.39
N LYS A 418 23.65 -4.38 0.26
CA LYS A 418 24.29 -5.65 -0.12
C LYS A 418 23.91 -6.90 0.69
N GLY A 419 22.83 -6.93 1.45
CA GLY A 419 22.40 -8.16 2.14
C GLY A 419 23.28 -8.64 3.31
N GLU A 420 24.36 -7.96 3.64
CA GLU A 420 25.38 -8.45 4.56
C GLU A 420 25.21 -8.01 6.02
N ASN A 421 24.35 -7.04 6.33
CA ASN A 421 24.10 -6.63 7.72
C ASN A 421 22.63 -6.27 7.92
N LYS A 422 21.81 -7.25 8.22
CA LYS A 422 20.49 -7.03 8.84
C LYS A 422 20.71 -6.57 10.28
N LYS A 423 21.03 -5.32 10.51
CA LYS A 423 21.07 -4.75 11.84
C LYS A 423 19.66 -4.65 12.38
N ASN A 424 19.47 -5.08 13.62
CA ASN A 424 18.29 -4.68 14.36
C ASN A 424 18.35 -3.18 14.59
N ILE A 425 17.22 -2.54 14.34
CA ILE A 425 17.00 -1.12 14.58
C ILE A 425 15.89 -0.96 15.58
N ASP A 426 15.92 0.13 16.31
CA ASP A 426 14.85 0.45 17.25
C ASP A 426 13.74 1.23 16.54
N GLU A 427 12.52 0.74 16.67
CA GLU A 427 11.29 1.47 16.37
C GLU A 427 10.72 1.99 17.67
N LEU A 428 10.43 3.27 17.71
CA LEU A 428 9.94 3.97 18.89
C LEU A 428 8.44 4.21 18.76
N PHE A 429 7.69 3.92 19.82
CA PHE A 429 6.29 4.30 19.94
C PHE A 429 6.14 5.36 21.01
N PHE A 430 5.75 6.57 20.59
CA PHE A 430 5.37 7.65 21.49
C PHE A 430 3.88 7.58 21.75
N TYR A 431 3.49 7.89 22.98
CA TYR A 431 2.10 7.83 23.41
C TYR A 431 1.65 9.17 24.01
N GLY A 432 0.50 9.63 23.56
CA GLY A 432 -0.21 10.78 24.11
C GLY A 432 -1.69 10.46 24.36
N ARG A 433 -2.32 11.24 25.26
CA ARG A 433 -3.73 11.15 25.55
C ARG A 433 -4.36 12.54 25.53
N LYS A 434 -5.50 12.66 24.88
CA LYS A 434 -6.40 13.80 24.95
C LYS A 434 -7.52 13.51 25.96
N ASP A 435 -7.86 14.49 26.78
CA ASP A 435 -9.15 14.53 27.47
C ASP A 435 -10.07 15.40 26.60
N LEU A 436 -11.08 14.80 26.04
CA LEU A 436 -12.08 15.45 25.20
C LEU A 436 -13.27 15.87 26.03
#